data_eabc65efbfdd53e39d4208f586fac58d
#
_entry.id   eabc65efbfdd53e39d4208f586fac58d
#
_cell.length_a   1.000
_cell.length_b   1.000
_cell.length_c   1.000
_cell.angle_alpha   90.00
_cell.angle_beta   90.00
_cell.angle_gamma   90.00
#
_symmetry.space_group_name_H-M   'P 1'
#
loop_
_entity.id
_entity.type
_entity.pdbx_description
1 polymer ?
#
loop_
_entity_poly.entity_id
_entity_poly.type
_entity_poly.pdbx_seq_one_letter_code
_entity_poly.pdbx_strand_id
1 'polypeptide(L)'
;MKYKIDTPLTKYNAKEAIKYLFETENLTHQAIIIHQLNNFINDADVLIILRDYIYKNSYKIKKYSNSLDTCGTGGDGLKTLNISTTVALLLSSVDVPIAKHGNRAASSDSGSSDIIGKLNIKSEKNEFRLHQNMKKNKFTYLNAPLFYPDLAKVAQVRKLIQTKTIFNYMGPTLNPLGAKYQILGTINKSSAQIMTKILSRINLKSFSVFYSHDGLDEISLFSPTTFFTKNNKKINKKTVSHKFYNKYL
;
A
#
# COMPACT_ATOMS: atom_id res chain seq x y z
N MET A 1 16.56 -22.34 13.13
CA MET A 1 16.09 -22.24 14.54
C MET A 1 14.60 -21.97 14.51
N LYS A 2 13.76 -22.68 15.31
CA LYS A 2 12.32 -22.34 15.41
C LYS A 2 12.17 -21.09 16.27
N TYR A 3 11.39 -20.11 15.84
CA TYR A 3 11.07 -18.93 16.65
C TYR A 3 10.33 -19.36 17.93
N LYS A 4 10.76 -18.86 19.09
CA LYS A 4 10.09 -19.08 20.36
C LYS A 4 9.29 -17.85 20.71
N ILE A 5 7.99 -18.00 21.00
CA ILE A 5 7.05 -16.90 21.20
C ILE A 5 7.44 -15.98 22.37
N ASP A 6 8.12 -16.51 23.38
CA ASP A 6 8.59 -15.78 24.56
C ASP A 6 9.90 -15.01 24.30
N THR A 7 10.49 -15.16 23.11
CA THR A 7 11.70 -14.44 22.75
C THR A 7 11.35 -13.02 22.30
N PRO A 8 11.94 -11.97 22.90
CA PRO A 8 11.74 -10.61 22.41
C PRO A 8 12.13 -10.48 20.94
N LEU A 9 11.25 -9.83 20.16
CA LEU A 9 11.53 -9.59 18.76
C LEU A 9 12.62 -8.55 18.61
N THR A 10 13.59 -8.85 17.76
CA THR A 10 14.70 -8.00 17.35
C THR A 10 14.79 -7.97 15.82
N LYS A 11 15.60 -7.08 15.27
CA LYS A 11 15.87 -7.10 13.81
C LYS A 11 16.48 -8.43 13.34
N TYR A 12 17.26 -9.10 14.20
CA TYR A 12 18.00 -10.31 13.85
C TYR A 12 17.10 -11.55 13.77
N ASN A 13 16.02 -11.60 14.56
CA ASN A 13 15.07 -12.71 14.55
C ASN A 13 13.72 -12.37 13.88
N ALA A 14 13.61 -11.16 13.30
CA ALA A 14 12.38 -10.69 12.64
C ALA A 14 11.94 -11.61 11.50
N LYS A 15 12.89 -12.18 10.75
CA LYS A 15 12.59 -13.11 9.64
C LYS A 15 11.94 -14.39 10.13
N GLU A 16 12.45 -14.98 11.22
CA GLU A 16 11.93 -16.18 11.84
C GLU A 16 10.56 -15.92 12.48
N ALA A 17 10.40 -14.79 13.15
CA ALA A 17 9.12 -14.36 13.73
C ALA A 17 8.05 -14.18 12.66
N ILE A 18 8.37 -13.51 11.55
CA ILE A 18 7.47 -13.31 10.40
C ILE A 18 7.10 -14.67 9.79
N LYS A 19 8.07 -15.57 9.59
CA LYS A 19 7.78 -16.91 9.10
C LYS A 19 6.80 -17.64 10.04
N TYR A 20 7.07 -17.66 11.34
CA TYR A 20 6.22 -18.30 12.33
C TYR A 20 4.81 -17.67 12.39
N LEU A 21 4.69 -16.34 12.25
CA LEU A 21 3.42 -15.63 12.19
C LEU A 21 2.48 -16.20 11.10
N PHE A 22 3.02 -16.52 9.93
CA PHE A 22 2.23 -17.04 8.81
C PHE A 22 2.08 -18.57 8.81
N GLU A 23 2.83 -19.28 9.62
CA GLU A 23 2.76 -20.74 9.75
C GLU A 23 1.88 -21.18 10.93
N THR A 24 1.72 -20.35 11.97
CA THR A 24 0.89 -20.69 13.13
C THR A 24 -0.59 -20.39 12.90
N GLU A 25 -1.46 -21.29 13.34
CA GLU A 25 -2.91 -21.08 13.37
C GLU A 25 -3.40 -20.52 14.72
N ASN A 26 -2.50 -20.43 15.72
CA ASN A 26 -2.82 -19.91 17.05
C ASN A 26 -2.96 -18.38 17.01
N LEU A 27 -4.19 -17.89 17.19
CA LEU A 27 -4.51 -16.45 17.14
C LEU A 27 -3.79 -15.64 18.22
N THR A 28 -3.57 -16.21 19.41
CA THR A 28 -2.83 -15.55 20.49
C THR A 28 -1.36 -15.35 20.09
N HIS A 29 -0.73 -16.36 19.51
CA HIS A 29 0.64 -16.25 19.01
C HIS A 29 0.72 -15.23 17.87
N GLN A 30 -0.23 -15.25 16.94
CA GLN A 30 -0.29 -14.24 15.87
C GLN A 30 -0.42 -12.81 16.45
N ALA A 31 -1.29 -12.61 17.45
CA ALA A 31 -1.48 -11.31 18.08
C ALA A 31 -0.21 -10.81 18.79
N ILE A 32 0.47 -11.68 19.54
CA ILE A 32 1.74 -11.36 20.21
C ILE A 32 2.80 -10.93 19.18
N ILE A 33 2.97 -11.69 18.11
CA ILE A 33 3.98 -11.37 17.09
C ILE A 33 3.64 -10.07 16.37
N ILE A 34 2.37 -9.84 16.01
CA ILE A 34 1.95 -8.57 15.38
C ILE A 34 2.21 -7.40 16.34
N HIS A 35 1.90 -7.56 17.62
CA HIS A 35 2.20 -6.54 18.64
C HIS A 35 3.70 -6.24 18.71
N GLN A 36 4.54 -7.27 18.78
CA GLN A 36 6.00 -7.11 18.78
C GLN A 36 6.50 -6.45 17.48
N LEU A 37 5.97 -6.85 16.32
CA LEU A 37 6.31 -6.24 15.02
C LEU A 37 5.91 -4.77 14.94
N ASN A 38 4.85 -4.34 15.62
CA ASN A 38 4.42 -2.95 15.66
C ASN A 38 5.46 -2.02 16.31
N ASN A 39 6.35 -2.52 17.18
CA ASN A 39 7.46 -1.75 17.72
C ASN A 39 8.48 -1.36 16.62
N PHE A 40 8.45 -2.05 15.46
CA PHE A 40 9.32 -1.80 14.31
C PHE A 40 8.60 -1.07 13.15
N ILE A 41 7.47 -0.42 13.41
CA ILE A 41 6.67 0.24 12.36
C ILE A 41 7.44 1.36 11.64
N ASN A 42 8.48 1.91 12.27
CA ASN A 42 9.37 2.92 11.71
C ASN A 42 10.72 2.34 11.24
N ASP A 43 10.87 1.01 11.23
CA ASP A 43 12.07 0.32 10.80
C ASP A 43 11.92 -0.24 9.39
N ALA A 44 12.57 0.39 8.42
CA ALA A 44 12.48 -0.01 7.03
C ALA A 44 13.05 -1.41 6.76
N ASP A 45 13.99 -1.90 7.56
CA ASP A 45 14.58 -3.23 7.37
C ASP A 45 13.57 -4.32 7.71
N VAL A 46 12.90 -4.20 8.87
CA VAL A 46 11.84 -5.13 9.29
C VAL A 46 10.64 -5.09 8.34
N LEU A 47 10.24 -3.89 7.90
CA LEU A 47 9.16 -3.72 6.94
C LEU A 47 9.49 -4.37 5.58
N ILE A 48 10.72 -4.29 5.11
CA ILE A 48 11.16 -4.96 3.88
C ILE A 48 11.18 -6.48 4.06
N ILE A 49 11.62 -7.00 5.20
CA ILE A 49 11.60 -8.45 5.47
C ILE A 49 10.14 -8.97 5.41
N LEU A 50 9.20 -8.27 6.06
CA LEU A 50 7.77 -8.62 6.01
C LEU A 50 7.21 -8.56 4.59
N ARG A 51 7.49 -7.47 3.88
CA ARG A 51 7.10 -7.28 2.49
C ARG A 51 7.62 -8.41 1.59
N ASP A 52 8.89 -8.74 1.70
CA ASP A 52 9.53 -9.74 0.84
C ASP A 52 9.02 -11.15 1.14
N TYR A 53 8.69 -11.44 2.40
CA TYR A 53 8.02 -12.69 2.76
C TYR A 53 6.66 -12.82 2.07
N ILE A 54 5.80 -11.80 2.19
CA ILE A 54 4.47 -11.77 1.57
C ILE A 54 4.60 -11.86 0.04
N TYR A 55 5.53 -11.09 -0.54
CA TYR A 55 5.72 -11.03 -1.98
C TYR A 55 6.26 -12.36 -2.54
N LYS A 56 7.13 -13.06 -1.81
CA LYS A 56 7.66 -14.37 -2.22
C LYS A 56 6.53 -15.40 -2.37
N ASN A 57 5.55 -15.40 -1.49
CA ASN A 57 4.43 -16.34 -1.46
C ASN A 57 3.21 -15.87 -2.26
N SER A 58 3.32 -14.76 -3.00
CA SER A 58 2.23 -14.24 -3.82
C SER A 58 1.96 -15.07 -5.07
N TYR A 59 0.73 -14.98 -5.56
CA TYR A 59 0.39 -15.46 -6.89
C TYR A 59 1.21 -14.71 -7.95
N LYS A 60 1.95 -15.43 -8.79
CA LYS A 60 2.87 -14.84 -9.78
C LYS A 60 2.17 -14.60 -11.09
N ILE A 61 2.33 -13.39 -11.63
CA ILE A 61 1.86 -13.01 -12.96
C ILE A 61 2.96 -12.24 -13.69
N LYS A 62 2.91 -12.26 -15.01
CA LYS A 62 3.80 -11.46 -15.85
C LYS A 62 3.63 -9.98 -15.56
N LYS A 63 4.76 -9.27 -15.41
CA LYS A 63 4.75 -7.85 -15.04
C LYS A 63 4.27 -6.96 -16.20
N TYR A 64 3.61 -5.86 -15.83
CA TYR A 64 3.31 -4.74 -16.72
C TYR A 64 3.97 -3.48 -16.14
N SER A 65 5.30 -3.43 -16.28
CA SER A 65 6.14 -2.47 -15.54
C SER A 65 5.91 -1.02 -15.91
N ASN A 66 5.51 -0.73 -17.15
CA ASN A 66 5.19 0.65 -17.57
C ASN A 66 3.78 1.04 -17.16
N SER A 67 3.54 1.05 -15.86
CA SER A 67 2.25 1.44 -15.27
C SER A 67 2.44 2.21 -13.98
N LEU A 68 1.43 3.00 -13.64
CA LEU A 68 1.31 3.77 -12.41
C LEU A 68 0.35 3.07 -11.45
N ASP A 69 0.71 3.04 -10.17
CA ASP A 69 -0.19 2.71 -9.06
C ASP A 69 -0.54 3.97 -8.28
N THR A 70 -1.82 4.17 -7.98
CA THR A 70 -2.31 5.25 -7.12
C THR A 70 -2.92 4.64 -5.87
N CYS A 71 -2.37 4.94 -4.70
CA CYS A 71 -2.84 4.36 -3.45
C CYS A 71 -2.64 5.32 -2.28
N GLY A 72 -3.24 5.00 -1.14
CA GLY A 72 -3.02 5.63 0.14
C GLY A 72 -2.66 4.58 1.17
N THR A 73 -2.07 4.96 2.29
CA THR A 73 -1.92 4.06 3.45
C THR A 73 -3.26 3.85 4.14
N GLY A 74 -4.23 4.71 3.87
CA GLY A 74 -5.55 4.73 4.47
C GLY A 74 -5.53 5.06 5.96
N GLY A 75 -6.74 5.11 6.54
CA GLY A 75 -6.89 5.27 7.99
C GLY A 75 -6.68 6.70 8.49
N ASP A 76 -6.97 7.70 7.68
CA ASP A 76 -7.07 9.10 8.11
C ASP A 76 -8.28 9.35 9.04
N GLY A 77 -9.21 8.39 9.10
CA GLY A 77 -10.46 8.53 9.88
C GLY A 77 -11.45 9.51 9.29
N LEU A 78 -11.13 10.13 8.17
CA LEU A 78 -11.97 11.07 7.46
C LEU A 78 -12.81 10.29 6.43
N LYS A 79 -14.10 10.49 6.43
CA LYS A 79 -15.04 9.86 5.47
C LYS A 79 -15.00 10.61 4.13
N THR A 80 -13.82 10.66 3.53
CA THR A 80 -13.60 11.35 2.26
C THR A 80 -13.97 10.49 1.06
N LEU A 81 -14.08 11.13 -0.11
CA LEU A 81 -14.24 10.44 -1.39
C LEU A 81 -13.01 9.54 -1.67
N ASN A 82 -13.21 8.47 -2.45
CA ASN A 82 -12.11 7.63 -2.92
C ASN A 82 -11.29 8.33 -4.04
N ILE A 83 -10.62 9.43 -3.67
CA ILE A 83 -9.89 10.32 -4.58
C ILE A 83 -8.86 9.53 -5.39
N SER A 84 -8.01 8.76 -4.78
CA SER A 84 -7.02 7.93 -5.46
C SER A 84 -7.62 7.01 -6.52
N THR A 85 -8.88 6.51 -6.31
CA THR A 85 -9.58 5.68 -7.30
C THR A 85 -10.10 6.52 -8.45
N THR A 86 -10.67 7.68 -8.15
CA THR A 86 -11.13 8.63 -9.17
C THR A 86 -9.98 9.11 -10.05
N VAL A 87 -8.86 9.49 -9.44
CA VAL A 87 -7.63 9.89 -10.15
C VAL A 87 -7.12 8.76 -11.05
N ALA A 88 -7.15 7.51 -10.57
CA ALA A 88 -6.75 6.35 -11.37
C ALA A 88 -7.59 6.22 -12.66
N LEU A 89 -8.91 6.37 -12.55
CA LEU A 89 -9.83 6.30 -13.68
C LEU A 89 -9.64 7.47 -14.64
N LEU A 90 -9.51 8.70 -14.12
CA LEU A 90 -9.23 9.89 -14.93
C LEU A 90 -7.93 9.76 -15.72
N LEU A 91 -6.85 9.31 -15.07
CA LEU A 91 -5.56 9.14 -15.74
C LEU A 91 -5.63 8.06 -16.82
N SER A 92 -6.38 6.99 -16.60
CA SER A 92 -6.55 5.95 -17.61
C SER A 92 -7.33 6.44 -18.84
N SER A 93 -8.26 7.37 -18.67
CA SER A 93 -9.02 7.97 -19.79
C SER A 93 -8.18 8.86 -20.71
N VAL A 94 -7.01 9.29 -20.24
CA VAL A 94 -6.01 10.04 -21.04
C VAL A 94 -4.76 9.18 -21.33
N ASP A 95 -4.96 7.90 -21.52
CA ASP A 95 -3.96 6.91 -21.95
C ASP A 95 -2.79 6.64 -20.99
N VAL A 96 -2.86 7.07 -19.73
CA VAL A 96 -1.87 6.69 -18.71
C VAL A 96 -2.16 5.27 -18.23
N PRO A 97 -1.22 4.31 -18.38
CA PRO A 97 -1.45 2.93 -17.92
C PRO A 97 -1.51 2.83 -16.39
N ILE A 98 -2.65 2.42 -15.86
CA ILE A 98 -2.91 2.30 -14.41
C ILE A 98 -3.07 0.84 -14.01
N ALA A 99 -2.18 0.38 -13.13
CA ALA A 99 -2.29 -0.91 -12.43
C ALA A 99 -2.65 -0.64 -10.96
N LYS A 100 -3.93 -0.34 -10.69
CA LYS A 100 -4.36 0.04 -9.34
C LYS A 100 -4.42 -1.16 -8.42
N HIS A 101 -3.56 -1.19 -7.42
CA HIS A 101 -3.61 -2.18 -6.34
C HIS A 101 -4.48 -1.65 -5.18
N GLY A 102 -5.37 -2.48 -4.69
CA GLY A 102 -6.27 -2.06 -3.62
C GLY A 102 -6.95 -3.23 -2.90
N ASN A 103 -7.76 -2.88 -1.90
CA ASN A 103 -8.52 -3.81 -1.08
C ASN A 103 -9.86 -3.17 -0.68
N ARG A 104 -10.69 -3.92 0.03
CA ARG A 104 -11.80 -3.37 0.80
C ARG A 104 -11.27 -2.47 1.90
N ALA A 105 -12.07 -1.48 2.30
CA ALA A 105 -11.72 -0.63 3.42
C ALA A 105 -11.53 -1.45 4.70
N ALA A 106 -10.48 -1.12 5.46
CA ALA A 106 -10.29 -1.66 6.80
C ALA A 106 -10.89 -0.75 7.88
N SER A 107 -11.03 0.55 7.61
CA SER A 107 -11.42 1.59 8.58
C SER A 107 -12.32 2.69 8.02
N SER A 108 -12.62 2.72 6.73
CA SER A 108 -13.55 3.68 6.09
C SER A 108 -14.81 2.98 5.60
N ASP A 109 -15.88 3.75 5.35
CA ASP A 109 -17.18 3.23 4.90
C ASP A 109 -17.09 2.55 3.51
N SER A 110 -16.12 2.92 2.66
CA SER A 110 -15.90 2.32 1.35
C SER A 110 -14.43 2.32 0.96
N GLY A 111 -13.91 1.15 0.56
CA GLY A 111 -12.58 1.01 -0.02
C GLY A 111 -12.61 1.07 -1.55
N SER A 112 -11.42 1.01 -2.16
CA SER A 112 -11.31 0.97 -3.62
C SER A 112 -12.07 -0.20 -4.26
N SER A 113 -12.09 -1.38 -3.60
CA SER A 113 -12.84 -2.55 -4.09
C SER A 113 -14.34 -2.32 -4.17
N ASP A 114 -14.89 -1.53 -3.24
CA ASP A 114 -16.33 -1.30 -3.17
C ASP A 114 -16.78 -0.39 -4.33
N ILE A 115 -16.01 0.66 -4.64
CA ILE A 115 -16.28 1.54 -5.78
C ILE A 115 -16.08 0.81 -7.10
N ILE A 116 -14.98 0.10 -7.26
CA ILE A 116 -14.68 -0.69 -8.45
C ILE A 116 -15.80 -1.69 -8.73
N GLY A 117 -16.34 -2.34 -7.66
CA GLY A 117 -17.49 -3.23 -7.76
C GLY A 117 -18.77 -2.52 -8.22
N LYS A 118 -19.08 -1.33 -7.67
CA LYS A 118 -20.23 -0.51 -8.07
C LYS A 118 -20.14 -0.02 -9.52
N LEU A 119 -18.95 0.17 -10.05
CA LEU A 119 -18.70 0.51 -11.44
C LEU A 119 -18.70 -0.72 -12.36
N ASN A 120 -19.06 -1.91 -11.86
CA ASN A 120 -19.02 -3.17 -12.58
C ASN A 120 -17.66 -3.53 -13.18
N ILE A 121 -16.57 -2.97 -12.63
CA ILE A 121 -15.20 -3.32 -13.04
C ILE A 121 -14.82 -4.60 -12.28
N LYS A 122 -14.59 -5.66 -13.02
CA LYS A 122 -14.25 -6.97 -12.43
C LYS A 122 -12.83 -6.98 -11.90
N SER A 123 -12.67 -7.41 -10.65
CA SER A 123 -11.36 -7.84 -10.14
C SER A 123 -10.96 -9.14 -10.81
N GLU A 124 -9.78 -9.20 -11.35
CA GLU A 124 -9.28 -10.32 -12.14
C GLU A 124 -7.90 -10.76 -11.65
N LYS A 125 -7.60 -12.05 -11.69
CA LYS A 125 -6.27 -12.62 -11.50
C LYS A 125 -5.74 -13.38 -12.71
N ASN A 126 -6.58 -13.58 -13.73
CA ASN A 126 -6.16 -14.19 -14.97
C ASN A 126 -5.21 -13.24 -15.71
N GLU A 127 -3.98 -13.68 -15.92
CA GLU A 127 -2.90 -12.87 -16.50
C GLU A 127 -3.27 -12.30 -17.87
N PHE A 128 -3.85 -13.13 -18.75
CA PHE A 128 -4.25 -12.71 -20.09
C PHE A 128 -5.25 -11.55 -20.04
N ARG A 129 -6.30 -11.68 -19.21
CA ARG A 129 -7.31 -10.62 -19.03
C ARG A 129 -6.74 -9.34 -18.44
N LEU A 130 -5.85 -9.46 -17.44
CA LEU A 130 -5.16 -8.30 -16.87
C LEU A 130 -4.38 -7.53 -17.92
N HIS A 131 -3.59 -8.23 -18.73
CA HIS A 131 -2.81 -7.62 -19.81
C HIS A 131 -3.70 -7.06 -20.93
N GLN A 132 -4.82 -7.72 -21.24
CA GLN A 132 -5.81 -7.23 -22.20
C GLN A 132 -6.45 -5.91 -21.70
N ASN A 133 -6.85 -5.84 -20.43
CA ASN A 133 -7.39 -4.64 -19.82
C ASN A 133 -6.37 -3.48 -19.86
N MET A 134 -5.10 -3.74 -19.54
CA MET A 134 -4.04 -2.74 -19.62
C MET A 134 -3.85 -2.21 -21.04
N LYS A 135 -3.91 -3.07 -22.05
CA LYS A 135 -3.77 -2.65 -23.47
C LYS A 135 -4.97 -1.84 -23.94
N LYS A 136 -6.19 -2.33 -23.68
CA LYS A 136 -7.44 -1.77 -24.22
C LYS A 136 -7.90 -0.56 -23.43
N ASN A 137 -7.93 -0.65 -22.11
CA ASN A 137 -8.57 0.33 -21.21
C ASN A 137 -7.55 1.18 -20.46
N LYS A 138 -6.23 0.90 -20.61
CA LYS A 138 -5.17 1.54 -19.80
C LYS A 138 -5.39 1.39 -18.29
N PHE A 139 -6.28 0.49 -17.88
CA PHE A 139 -6.67 0.31 -16.48
C PHE A 139 -6.85 -1.15 -16.14
N THR A 140 -6.34 -1.56 -14.98
CA THR A 140 -6.74 -2.81 -14.34
C THR A 140 -6.77 -2.65 -12.83
N TYR A 141 -7.72 -3.33 -12.19
CA TYR A 141 -7.83 -3.37 -10.73
C TYR A 141 -7.31 -4.68 -10.17
N LEU A 142 -6.40 -4.58 -9.22
CA LEU A 142 -5.71 -5.69 -8.59
C LEU A 142 -6.17 -5.80 -7.12
N ASN A 143 -7.14 -6.67 -6.88
CA ASN A 143 -7.65 -6.90 -5.52
C ASN A 143 -6.66 -7.74 -4.71
N ALA A 144 -6.07 -7.16 -3.68
CA ALA A 144 -4.98 -7.76 -2.89
C ALA A 144 -5.24 -9.20 -2.41
N PRO A 145 -6.43 -9.59 -1.89
CA PRO A 145 -6.70 -10.97 -1.48
C PRO A 145 -6.52 -12.02 -2.58
N LEU A 146 -6.70 -11.65 -3.86
CA LEU A 146 -6.53 -12.59 -4.98
C LEU A 146 -5.07 -12.97 -5.23
N PHE A 147 -4.13 -12.11 -4.83
CA PHE A 147 -2.70 -12.26 -5.12
C PHE A 147 -1.86 -12.67 -3.92
N TYR A 148 -2.34 -12.42 -2.70
CA TYR A 148 -1.59 -12.59 -1.46
C TYR A 148 -2.34 -13.48 -0.47
N PRO A 149 -2.34 -14.82 -0.68
CA PRO A 149 -3.08 -15.76 0.18
C PRO A 149 -2.61 -15.73 1.65
N ASP A 150 -1.33 -15.44 1.89
CA ASP A 150 -0.82 -15.34 3.26
C ASP A 150 -1.50 -14.23 4.08
N LEU A 151 -1.92 -13.14 3.43
CA LEU A 151 -2.64 -12.07 4.14
C LEU A 151 -3.99 -12.54 4.72
N ALA A 152 -4.61 -13.58 4.13
CA ALA A 152 -5.83 -14.18 4.67
C ALA A 152 -5.57 -14.90 6.00
N LYS A 153 -4.38 -15.50 6.19
CA LYS A 153 -4.00 -16.21 7.42
C LYS A 153 -3.97 -15.31 8.66
N VAL A 154 -3.69 -14.02 8.46
CA VAL A 154 -3.63 -13.03 9.54
C VAL A 154 -4.85 -12.08 9.55
N ALA A 155 -5.82 -12.28 8.66
CA ALA A 155 -6.97 -11.39 8.53
C ALA A 155 -7.83 -11.37 9.80
N GLN A 156 -8.08 -12.54 10.41
CA GLN A 156 -8.89 -12.70 11.62
C GLN A 156 -8.24 -11.97 12.80
N VAL A 157 -6.97 -12.21 13.09
CA VAL A 157 -6.27 -11.57 14.20
C VAL A 157 -6.16 -10.06 14.01
N ARG A 158 -5.93 -9.58 12.79
CA ARG A 158 -5.92 -8.14 12.49
C ARG A 158 -7.27 -7.48 12.75
N LYS A 159 -8.37 -8.19 12.43
CA LYS A 159 -9.73 -7.70 12.74
C LYS A 159 -9.97 -7.62 14.25
N LEU A 160 -9.44 -8.56 15.04
CA LEU A 160 -9.55 -8.55 16.50
C LEU A 160 -8.73 -7.43 17.16
N ILE A 161 -7.55 -7.12 16.61
CA ILE A 161 -6.67 -6.05 17.11
C ILE A 161 -7.30 -4.65 16.99
N GLN A 162 -8.14 -4.40 15.99
CA GLN A 162 -8.91 -3.16 15.73
C GLN A 162 -8.07 -1.87 15.65
N THR A 163 -6.75 -1.96 15.63
CA THR A 163 -5.84 -0.81 15.52
C THR A 163 -4.94 -0.94 14.29
N LYS A 164 -4.28 0.17 13.92
CA LYS A 164 -3.26 0.13 12.86
C LYS A 164 -2.11 -0.79 13.27
N THR A 165 -1.67 -1.60 12.32
CA THR A 165 -0.55 -2.51 12.48
C THR A 165 0.48 -2.29 11.38
N ILE A 166 1.64 -2.91 11.52
CA ILE A 166 2.70 -2.93 10.49
C ILE A 166 2.18 -3.30 9.09
N PHE A 167 1.09 -4.08 9.01
CA PHE A 167 0.46 -4.47 7.75
C PHE A 167 -0.16 -3.31 6.97
N ASN A 168 -0.47 -2.19 7.61
CA ASN A 168 -1.02 -1.00 6.93
C ASN A 168 -0.01 -0.38 5.96
N TYR A 169 1.29 -0.64 6.15
CA TYR A 169 2.35 -0.20 5.24
C TYR A 169 2.62 -1.18 4.10
N MET A 170 2.05 -2.39 4.15
CA MET A 170 2.35 -3.42 3.14
C MET A 170 1.61 -3.21 1.82
N GLY A 171 0.32 -2.83 1.87
CA GLY A 171 -0.51 -2.66 0.67
C GLY A 171 0.18 -1.88 -0.46
N PRO A 172 0.67 -0.67 -0.20
CA PRO A 172 1.34 0.14 -1.22
C PRO A 172 2.63 -0.47 -1.79
N THR A 173 3.21 -1.46 -1.12
CA THR A 173 4.50 -2.07 -1.55
C THR A 173 4.33 -3.34 -2.37
N LEU A 174 3.10 -3.80 -2.56
CA LEU A 174 2.76 -5.14 -3.03
C LEU A 174 2.01 -5.16 -4.37
N ASN A 175 2.28 -4.23 -5.29
CA ASN A 175 1.61 -4.26 -6.59
C ASN A 175 1.98 -5.53 -7.39
N PRO A 176 1.01 -6.44 -7.68
CA PRO A 176 1.32 -7.72 -8.32
C PRO A 176 1.80 -7.58 -9.76
N LEU A 177 1.34 -6.57 -10.53
CA LEU A 177 1.81 -6.29 -11.88
C LEU A 177 3.18 -5.60 -11.93
N GLY A 178 3.73 -5.21 -10.77
CA GLY A 178 5.05 -4.62 -10.68
C GLY A 178 5.14 -3.23 -11.30
N ALA A 179 4.10 -2.42 -11.11
CA ALA A 179 4.09 -1.01 -11.49
C ALA A 179 5.41 -0.33 -11.08
N LYS A 180 6.00 0.44 -11.98
CA LYS A 180 7.28 1.13 -11.76
C LYS A 180 7.11 2.59 -11.33
N TYR A 181 5.89 3.09 -11.39
CA TYR A 181 5.53 4.43 -10.97
C TYR A 181 4.49 4.35 -9.86
N GLN A 182 4.59 5.22 -8.86
CA GLN A 182 3.64 5.20 -7.75
C GLN A 182 3.37 6.59 -7.20
N ILE A 183 2.10 6.86 -6.92
CA ILE A 183 1.64 8.01 -6.13
C ILE A 183 1.02 7.46 -4.85
N LEU A 184 1.50 7.92 -3.69
CA LEU A 184 1.12 7.39 -2.39
C LEU A 184 0.81 8.52 -1.40
N GLY A 185 -0.46 8.59 -0.99
CA GLY A 185 -0.89 9.44 0.12
C GLY A 185 -0.67 8.79 1.48
N THR A 186 -0.31 9.58 2.47
CA THR A 186 -0.09 9.14 3.86
C THR A 186 -0.64 10.17 4.85
N ILE A 187 -1.02 9.71 6.04
CA ILE A 187 -1.72 10.53 7.03
C ILE A 187 -0.83 11.56 7.74
N ASN A 188 0.49 11.38 7.76
CA ASN A 188 1.42 12.26 8.48
C ASN A 188 2.86 12.13 8.00
N LYS A 189 3.72 13.02 8.52
CA LYS A 189 5.15 13.09 8.21
C LYS A 189 5.89 11.76 8.49
N SER A 190 5.64 11.11 9.63
CA SER A 190 6.33 9.86 10.00
C SER A 190 6.02 8.75 9.01
N SER A 191 4.73 8.56 8.67
CA SER A 191 4.29 7.61 7.65
C SER A 191 4.89 7.93 6.28
N ALA A 192 4.94 9.20 5.89
CA ALA A 192 5.55 9.59 4.62
C ALA A 192 7.05 9.28 4.57
N GLN A 193 7.77 9.54 5.66
CA GLN A 193 9.21 9.27 5.74
C GLN A 193 9.51 7.77 5.68
N ILE A 194 8.78 6.94 6.42
CA ILE A 194 9.01 5.49 6.39
C ILE A 194 8.64 4.89 5.04
N MET A 195 7.50 5.30 4.44
CA MET A 195 7.13 4.85 3.11
C MET A 195 8.14 5.28 2.04
N THR A 196 8.68 6.49 2.12
CA THR A 196 9.75 6.95 1.24
C THR A 196 10.99 6.04 1.34
N LYS A 197 11.41 5.66 2.56
CA LYS A 197 12.53 4.73 2.78
C LYS A 197 12.24 3.35 2.19
N ILE A 198 11.05 2.80 2.39
CA ILE A 198 10.66 1.49 1.86
C ILE A 198 10.61 1.53 0.32
N LEU A 199 9.90 2.50 -0.26
CA LEU A 199 9.75 2.62 -1.71
C LEU A 199 11.08 2.88 -2.43
N SER A 200 12.06 3.45 -1.74
CA SER A 200 13.41 3.62 -2.29
C SER A 200 14.18 2.31 -2.44
N ARG A 201 13.83 1.30 -1.66
CA ARG A 201 14.49 -0.02 -1.64
C ARG A 201 13.83 -1.05 -2.55
N ILE A 202 12.58 -0.80 -2.95
CA ILE A 202 11.91 -1.64 -3.95
C ILE A 202 12.14 -1.09 -5.35
N ASN A 203 11.96 -1.93 -6.36
CA ASN A 203 12.34 -1.61 -7.74
C ASN A 203 11.33 -0.67 -8.43
N LEU A 204 11.14 0.55 -7.88
CA LEU A 204 10.39 1.63 -8.52
C LEU A 204 11.31 2.56 -9.30
N LYS A 205 10.87 2.96 -10.50
CA LYS A 205 11.56 3.96 -11.34
C LYS A 205 11.35 5.37 -10.77
N SER A 206 10.12 5.68 -10.40
CA SER A 206 9.75 6.95 -9.78
C SER A 206 8.58 6.77 -8.83
N PHE A 207 8.53 7.59 -7.78
CA PHE A 207 7.38 7.68 -6.89
C PHE A 207 7.24 9.08 -6.30
N SER A 208 6.02 9.39 -5.85
CA SER A 208 5.74 10.54 -5.02
C SER A 208 4.97 10.08 -3.78
N VAL A 209 5.55 10.24 -2.61
CA VAL A 209 4.89 10.05 -1.31
C VAL A 209 4.55 11.40 -0.75
N PHE A 210 3.34 11.60 -0.27
CA PHE A 210 2.94 12.89 0.30
C PHE A 210 2.08 12.73 1.55
N TYR A 211 1.99 13.83 2.31
CA TYR A 211 1.04 14.00 3.41
C TYR A 211 0.60 15.45 3.47
N SER A 212 -0.65 15.68 3.82
CA SER A 212 -1.18 17.00 4.10
C SER A 212 -1.07 17.33 5.59
N HIS A 213 -0.87 18.61 5.92
CA HIS A 213 -0.58 19.02 7.28
C HIS A 213 -1.82 19.02 8.19
N ASP A 214 -3.01 18.85 7.63
CA ASP A 214 -4.28 18.64 8.32
C ASP A 214 -4.62 17.16 8.60
N GLY A 215 -3.73 16.23 8.24
CA GLY A 215 -3.89 14.80 8.50
C GLY A 215 -4.61 14.02 7.40
N LEU A 216 -5.04 14.69 6.33
CA LEU A 216 -5.61 14.04 5.15
C LEU A 216 -4.53 13.25 4.40
N ASP A 217 -4.83 12.02 4.00
CA ASP A 217 -3.93 11.21 3.17
C ASP A 217 -4.08 11.49 1.66
N GLU A 218 -4.69 12.63 1.34
CA GLU A 218 -4.84 13.19 0.00
C GLU A 218 -4.25 14.61 -0.04
N ILE A 219 -4.18 15.22 -1.24
CA ILE A 219 -3.75 16.63 -1.38
C ILE A 219 -4.86 17.53 -0.85
N SER A 220 -4.60 18.26 0.23
CA SER A 220 -5.58 19.16 0.84
C SER A 220 -5.72 20.46 0.06
N LEU A 221 -6.96 20.94 -0.08
CA LEU A 221 -7.27 22.29 -0.57
C LEU A 221 -7.22 23.34 0.57
N PHE A 222 -7.08 22.91 1.81
CA PHE A 222 -7.17 23.78 3.00
C PHE A 222 -5.85 23.87 3.77
N SER A 223 -4.90 22.98 3.49
CA SER A 223 -3.65 22.89 4.24
C SER A 223 -2.47 22.62 3.31
N PRO A 224 -1.24 23.03 3.67
CA PRO A 224 -0.06 22.68 2.90
C PRO A 224 0.13 21.17 2.78
N THR A 225 0.64 20.73 1.64
CA THR A 225 0.99 19.33 1.38
C THR A 225 2.49 19.21 1.14
N THR A 226 3.14 18.27 1.84
CA THR A 226 4.57 17.97 1.66
C THR A 226 4.74 16.70 0.85
N PHE A 227 5.57 16.78 -0.17
CA PHE A 227 5.91 15.69 -1.10
C PHE A 227 7.36 15.23 -0.90
N PHE A 228 7.57 13.91 -0.96
CA PHE A 228 8.86 13.26 -1.14
C PHE A 228 8.83 12.54 -2.49
N THR A 229 9.50 13.11 -3.49
CA THR A 229 9.46 12.60 -4.86
C THR A 229 10.81 12.04 -5.26
N LYS A 230 10.85 10.75 -5.63
CA LYS A 230 11.99 10.12 -6.27
C LYS A 230 11.86 10.28 -7.78
N ASN A 231 12.85 10.96 -8.35
CA ASN A 231 13.06 10.97 -9.80
C ASN A 231 14.47 10.46 -10.07
N ASN A 232 14.58 9.36 -10.82
CA ASN A 232 15.82 8.62 -11.02
C ASN A 232 16.41 8.13 -9.67
N LYS A 233 17.58 8.64 -9.26
CA LYS A 233 18.28 8.25 -8.02
C LYS A 233 18.09 9.23 -6.85
N LYS A 234 17.56 10.44 -7.12
CA LYS A 234 17.47 11.51 -6.13
C LYS A 234 16.06 11.61 -5.55
N ILE A 235 15.99 11.80 -4.24
CA ILE A 235 14.73 12.11 -3.53
C ILE A 235 14.74 13.59 -3.20
N ASN A 236 13.73 14.29 -3.67
CA ASN A 236 13.49 15.70 -3.39
C ASN A 236 12.32 15.85 -2.42
N LYS A 237 12.42 16.78 -1.48
CA LYS A 237 11.32 17.20 -0.61
C LYS A 237 10.83 18.56 -1.04
N LYS A 238 9.52 18.73 -1.19
CA LYS A 238 8.88 20.02 -1.51
C LYS A 238 7.58 20.13 -0.73
N THR A 239 7.34 21.29 -0.14
CA THR A 239 6.03 21.63 0.44
C THR A 239 5.33 22.63 -0.48
N VAL A 240 4.08 22.34 -0.80
CA VAL A 240 3.22 23.17 -1.64
C VAL A 240 2.12 23.75 -0.76
N SER A 241 1.94 25.06 -0.82
CA SER A 241 0.84 25.74 -0.11
C SER A 241 -0.50 25.41 -0.79
N HIS A 242 -1.56 25.21 0.00
CA HIS A 242 -2.92 25.08 -0.51
C HIS A 242 -3.34 26.25 -1.41
N LYS A 243 -2.86 27.46 -1.15
CA LYS A 243 -3.11 28.65 -1.99
C LYS A 243 -2.65 28.48 -3.45
N PHE A 244 -1.73 27.53 -3.70
CA PHE A 244 -1.33 27.19 -5.07
C PHE A 244 -2.50 26.63 -5.89
N TYR A 245 -3.41 25.91 -5.26
CA TYR A 245 -4.54 25.25 -5.90
C TYR A 245 -5.74 26.18 -6.05
N ASN A 246 -5.89 27.20 -5.19
CA ASN A 246 -7.01 28.12 -5.19
C ASN A 246 -7.16 28.91 -6.51
N LYS A 247 -6.09 29.04 -7.28
CA LYS A 247 -6.14 29.69 -8.60
C LYS A 247 -6.81 28.84 -9.69
N TYR A 248 -7.11 27.57 -9.39
CA TYR A 248 -7.79 26.63 -10.31
C TYR A 248 -9.21 26.30 -9.87
N LEU A 249 -9.65 26.84 -8.74
CA LEU A 249 -11.00 26.77 -8.20
C LEU A 249 -11.75 28.07 -8.52
#